data_48bb1dab16d5e278d30c58b8f6113cb4
#
_entry.id   48bb1dab16d5e278d30c58b8f6113cb4
#
_cell.length_a   1.000
_cell.length_b   1.000
_cell.length_c   1.000
_cell.angle_alpha   90.00
_cell.angle_beta   90.00
_cell.angle_gamma   90.00
#
_symmetry.space_group_name_H-M   'P 1'
#
loop_
_entity.id
_entity.type
_entity.pdbx_description
1 polymer ?
#
loop_
_entity_poly.entity_id
_entity_poly.type
_entity_poly.pdbx_seq_one_letter_code
_entity_poly.pdbx_strand_id
1 'polypeptide(L)'
;MTVFSLTITNGQNITDALRYSTETLNGTARFNSLSGSFGALGGDVSSIVVNPAGSSVFLKSAGTVTFSVVDKKNKATYFNTSTNTSDSNFKFNQLGFVFVFRNPNQDASFNKFTMGLNYIATQNFDDNLFVRGTGDTSISQFFLAQAQGVPLNLLQLQSGESISSLYSFLGE
;
A
#
# COMPACT_ATOMS: atom_id res chain seq x y z
N MET A 1 -22.56 14.05 -30.79
CA MET A 1 -21.84 12.79 -30.94
C MET A 1 -20.45 12.97 -30.32
N THR A 2 -20.30 12.57 -29.04
CA THR A 2 -19.05 12.77 -28.28
C THR A 2 -18.16 11.54 -28.53
N VAL A 3 -17.05 11.75 -29.21
CA VAL A 3 -16.03 10.70 -29.43
C VAL A 3 -15.23 10.57 -28.15
N PHE A 4 -15.38 9.46 -27.45
CA PHE A 4 -14.56 9.09 -26.28
C PHE A 4 -13.22 8.57 -26.79
N SER A 5 -12.19 9.37 -26.67
CA SER A 5 -10.80 9.00 -27.00
C SER A 5 -10.22 8.19 -25.86
N LEU A 6 -10.13 6.87 -26.01
CA LEU A 6 -9.41 5.98 -25.09
C LEU A 6 -7.92 6.10 -25.38
N THR A 7 -7.22 6.86 -24.56
CA THR A 7 -5.75 6.87 -24.54
C THR A 7 -5.26 5.68 -23.68
N ILE A 8 -4.53 4.77 -24.30
CA ILE A 8 -3.82 3.69 -23.59
C ILE A 8 -2.58 4.30 -22.95
N THR A 9 -2.60 4.50 -21.63
CA THR A 9 -1.43 4.94 -20.87
C THR A 9 -0.66 3.70 -20.39
N ASN A 10 0.49 3.43 -21.02
CA ASN A 10 1.44 2.40 -20.59
C ASN A 10 2.39 3.00 -19.54
N GLY A 11 1.93 3.20 -18.33
CA GLY A 11 2.73 3.76 -17.25
C GLY A 11 2.88 2.84 -16.03
N GLN A 12 2.37 1.60 -16.10
CA GLN A 12 2.36 0.70 -14.96
C GLN A 12 3.56 -0.25 -15.03
N ASN A 13 4.45 -0.12 -14.03
CA ASN A 13 5.49 -1.11 -13.81
C ASN A 13 4.89 -2.32 -13.06
N ILE A 14 5.33 -3.55 -13.39
CA ILE A 14 4.88 -4.77 -12.73
C ILE A 14 5.14 -4.77 -11.22
N THR A 15 6.19 -4.08 -10.78
CA THR A 15 6.50 -3.89 -9.36
C THR A 15 5.46 -3.03 -8.65
N ASP A 16 4.93 -2.01 -9.31
CA ASP A 16 3.87 -1.17 -8.74
C ASP A 16 2.55 -1.93 -8.72
N ALA A 17 2.22 -2.67 -9.78
CA ALA A 17 1.04 -3.52 -9.79
C ALA A 17 1.08 -4.55 -8.65
N LEU A 18 2.23 -5.18 -8.40
CA LEU A 18 2.42 -6.11 -7.29
C LEU A 18 2.26 -5.41 -5.92
N ARG A 19 2.83 -4.22 -5.76
CA ARG A 19 2.73 -3.44 -4.53
C ARG A 19 1.27 -3.10 -4.17
N TYR A 20 0.47 -2.74 -5.17
CA TYR A 20 -0.94 -2.39 -4.96
C TYR A 20 -1.87 -3.59 -4.87
N SER A 21 -1.47 -4.75 -5.38
CA SER A 21 -2.26 -5.99 -5.32
C SER A 21 -2.08 -6.79 -4.03
N THR A 22 -1.04 -6.50 -3.24
CA THR A 22 -0.82 -7.18 -1.97
C THR A 22 -1.80 -6.66 -0.92
N GLU A 23 -2.60 -7.55 -0.35
CA GLU A 23 -3.47 -7.24 0.79
C GLU A 23 -2.77 -7.57 2.10
N THR A 24 -2.85 -6.66 3.05
CA THR A 24 -2.36 -6.88 4.42
C THR A 24 -3.54 -7.30 5.29
N LEU A 25 -3.38 -8.40 6.00
CA LEU A 25 -4.38 -8.84 6.96
C LEU A 25 -4.41 -7.85 8.15
N ASN A 26 -5.47 -7.08 8.24
CA ASN A 26 -5.70 -6.15 9.33
C ASN A 26 -7.07 -6.39 9.96
N GLY A 27 -7.18 -6.10 11.25
CA GLY A 27 -8.42 -6.28 11.98
C GLY A 27 -8.20 -6.19 13.49
N THR A 28 -9.05 -6.84 14.25
CA THR A 28 -8.86 -6.99 15.70
C THR A 28 -7.57 -7.75 16.00
N ALA A 29 -6.97 -7.51 17.16
CA ALA A 29 -5.76 -8.24 17.58
C ALA A 29 -5.97 -9.74 17.54
N ARG A 30 -7.16 -10.22 17.92
CA ARG A 30 -7.54 -11.63 17.88
C ARG A 30 -7.63 -12.17 16.45
N PHE A 31 -8.23 -11.40 15.54
CA PHE A 31 -8.31 -11.75 14.12
C PHE A 31 -6.93 -11.90 13.50
N ASN A 32 -6.04 -10.94 13.78
CA ASN A 32 -4.67 -10.94 13.28
C ASN A 32 -3.82 -12.08 13.87
N SER A 33 -3.94 -12.35 15.18
CA SER A 33 -3.18 -13.42 15.85
C SER A 33 -3.51 -14.82 15.33
N LEU A 34 -4.71 -15.02 14.82
CA LEU A 34 -5.18 -16.26 14.20
C LEU A 34 -5.14 -16.23 12.67
N SER A 35 -4.37 -15.31 12.10
CA SER A 35 -4.17 -15.20 10.64
C SER A 35 -5.49 -15.16 9.84
N GLY A 36 -6.52 -14.50 10.38
CA GLY A 36 -7.81 -14.33 9.72
C GLY A 36 -8.75 -15.55 9.75
N SER A 37 -8.42 -16.63 10.46
CA SER A 37 -9.25 -17.85 10.52
C SER A 37 -10.68 -17.63 11.04
N PHE A 38 -10.93 -16.51 11.71
CA PHE A 38 -12.29 -16.09 12.08
C PHE A 38 -13.21 -15.81 10.88
N GLY A 39 -12.67 -15.66 9.67
CA GLY A 39 -13.49 -15.61 8.44
C GLY A 39 -14.37 -16.86 8.28
N ALA A 40 -13.87 -18.03 8.70
CA ALA A 40 -14.62 -19.29 8.69
C ALA A 40 -15.49 -19.45 9.94
N LEU A 41 -14.98 -19.07 11.12
CA LEU A 41 -15.65 -19.27 12.41
C LEU A 41 -16.74 -18.21 12.70
N GLY A 42 -16.57 -16.99 12.20
CA GLY A 42 -17.42 -15.87 12.63
C GLY A 42 -17.14 -15.42 14.06
N GLY A 43 -17.97 -14.50 14.58
CA GLY A 43 -17.88 -14.06 15.97
C GLY A 43 -16.72 -13.10 16.29
N ASP A 44 -16.06 -12.58 15.28
CA ASP A 44 -15.17 -11.44 15.35
C ASP A 44 -15.66 -10.35 14.39
N VAL A 45 -15.61 -9.08 14.81
CA VAL A 45 -16.13 -7.98 13.98
C VAL A 45 -15.34 -7.83 12.69
N SER A 46 -14.03 -8.11 12.70
CA SER A 46 -13.20 -8.07 11.49
C SER A 46 -13.53 -9.18 10.50
N SER A 47 -14.08 -10.31 10.97
CA SER A 47 -14.45 -11.42 10.09
C SER A 47 -15.54 -11.07 9.08
N ILE A 48 -16.33 -10.03 9.36
CA ILE A 48 -17.44 -9.60 8.50
C ILE A 48 -16.95 -9.18 7.10
N VAL A 49 -15.73 -8.68 6.99
CA VAL A 49 -15.15 -8.30 5.69
C VAL A 49 -14.90 -9.51 4.79
N VAL A 50 -14.50 -10.62 5.39
CA VAL A 50 -14.25 -11.89 4.67
C VAL A 50 -15.53 -12.68 4.49
N ASN A 51 -16.35 -12.73 5.56
CA ASN A 51 -17.59 -13.49 5.59
C ASN A 51 -18.68 -12.72 6.35
N PRO A 52 -19.55 -11.99 5.67
CA PRO A 52 -20.63 -11.23 6.31
C PRO A 52 -21.56 -12.11 7.16
N ALA A 53 -21.76 -13.38 6.79
CA ALA A 53 -22.58 -14.32 7.56
C ALA A 53 -21.99 -14.61 8.94
N GLY A 54 -20.71 -14.37 9.16
CA GLY A 54 -20.05 -14.48 10.46
C GLY A 54 -20.63 -13.55 11.53
N SER A 55 -21.35 -12.49 11.13
CA SER A 55 -22.09 -11.62 12.06
C SER A 55 -23.24 -12.36 12.76
N SER A 56 -23.79 -13.42 12.16
CA SER A 56 -24.88 -14.19 12.74
C SER A 56 -24.50 -14.98 13.99
N VAL A 57 -23.20 -15.20 14.21
CA VAL A 57 -22.69 -15.90 15.41
C VAL A 57 -22.80 -15.03 16.68
N PHE A 58 -22.86 -13.70 16.53
CA PHE A 58 -22.95 -12.81 17.68
C PHE A 58 -24.27 -13.00 18.44
N LEU A 59 -24.15 -13.17 19.76
CA LEU A 59 -25.31 -13.30 20.64
C LEU A 59 -25.81 -11.95 21.18
N LYS A 60 -24.94 -10.96 21.22
CA LYS A 60 -25.22 -9.60 21.68
C LYS A 60 -24.53 -8.60 20.73
N SER A 61 -25.04 -7.37 20.71
CA SER A 61 -24.37 -6.27 20.01
C SER A 61 -22.98 -6.04 20.60
N ALA A 62 -22.01 -5.78 19.74
CA ALA A 62 -20.62 -5.60 20.12
C ALA A 62 -19.99 -4.49 19.27
N GLY A 63 -19.05 -3.76 19.86
CA GLY A 63 -18.21 -2.79 19.17
C GLY A 63 -16.76 -3.07 19.46
N THR A 64 -15.90 -2.82 18.49
CA THR A 64 -14.45 -3.01 18.61
C THR A 64 -13.71 -1.83 17.99
N VAL A 65 -12.60 -1.46 18.61
CA VAL A 65 -11.64 -0.52 18.08
C VAL A 65 -10.24 -1.09 18.28
N THR A 66 -9.39 -0.96 17.25
CA THR A 66 -8.03 -1.49 17.31
C THR A 66 -7.03 -0.45 16.86
N PHE A 67 -6.02 -0.27 17.69
CA PHE A 67 -4.84 0.53 17.40
C PHE A 67 -3.61 -0.35 17.41
N SER A 68 -2.58 0.05 16.69
CA SER A 68 -1.27 -0.60 16.74
C SER A 68 -0.13 0.43 16.74
N VAL A 69 1.00 0.02 17.27
CA VAL A 69 2.27 0.70 17.09
C VAL A 69 3.11 -0.18 16.18
N VAL A 70 3.62 0.41 15.11
CA VAL A 70 4.44 -0.31 14.12
C VAL A 70 5.82 0.34 14.11
N ASP A 71 6.81 -0.44 14.53
CA ASP A 71 8.21 -0.05 14.46
C ASP A 71 8.83 -0.60 13.17
N LYS A 72 9.21 0.29 12.28
CA LYS A 72 9.92 -0.04 11.06
C LYS A 72 11.41 0.26 11.22
N LYS A 73 12.25 -0.72 10.87
CA LYS A 73 13.70 -0.55 10.83
C LYS A 73 14.18 -0.85 9.43
N ASN A 74 14.61 0.18 8.73
CA ASN A 74 15.15 0.07 7.39
C ASN A 74 16.69 0.14 7.46
N LYS A 75 17.34 -0.82 6.80
CA LYS A 75 18.78 -0.82 6.61
C LYS A 75 19.07 -0.69 5.12
N ALA A 76 19.70 0.39 4.72
CA ALA A 76 20.15 0.62 3.36
C ALA A 76 21.66 0.58 3.29
N THR A 77 22.20 -0.10 2.28
CA THR A 77 23.63 -0.09 1.98
C THR A 77 23.83 0.51 0.60
N TYR A 78 24.60 1.58 0.54
CA TYR A 78 24.89 2.30 -0.69
C TYR A 78 26.36 2.73 -0.69
N PHE A 79 27.10 2.40 -1.74
CA PHE A 79 28.56 2.60 -1.84
C PHE A 79 29.30 2.21 -0.56
N ASN A 80 29.14 0.97 -0.11
CA ASN A 80 29.72 0.41 1.11
C ASN A 80 29.38 1.15 2.42
N THR A 81 28.50 2.14 2.37
CA THR A 81 28.01 2.85 3.57
C THR A 81 26.65 2.27 3.95
N SER A 82 26.54 1.84 5.19
CA SER A 82 25.26 1.33 5.73
C SER A 82 24.58 2.40 6.56
N THR A 83 23.35 2.71 6.23
CA THR A 83 22.48 3.63 6.97
C THR A 83 21.29 2.89 7.55
N ASN A 84 20.98 3.18 8.81
CA ASN A 84 19.82 2.63 9.49
C ASN A 84 18.81 3.74 9.72
N THR A 85 17.56 3.51 9.35
CA THR A 85 16.44 4.40 9.67
C THR A 85 15.45 3.63 10.53
N SER A 86 15.05 4.22 11.65
CA SER A 86 14.03 3.67 12.53
C SER A 86 12.86 4.65 12.59
N ASP A 87 11.66 4.15 12.39
CA ASP A 87 10.44 4.94 12.45
C ASP A 87 9.39 4.17 13.25
N SER A 88 8.71 4.88 14.18
CA SER A 88 7.70 4.30 15.05
C SER A 88 6.40 5.07 14.85
N ASN A 89 5.40 4.39 14.31
CA ASN A 89 4.12 5.00 13.94
C ASN A 89 2.96 4.38 14.71
N PHE A 90 2.15 5.24 15.30
CA PHE A 90 0.85 4.86 15.84
C PHE A 90 -0.18 4.80 14.72
N LYS A 91 -0.91 3.70 14.64
CA LYS A 91 -1.91 3.47 13.58
C LYS A 91 -3.26 3.12 14.15
N PHE A 92 -4.29 3.70 13.55
CA PHE A 92 -5.66 3.27 13.70
C PHE A 92 -5.95 2.17 12.70
N ASN A 93 -6.22 0.95 13.17
CA ASN A 93 -6.34 -0.21 12.30
C ASN A 93 -7.78 -0.58 11.96
N GLN A 94 -8.68 -0.51 12.97
CA GLN A 94 -10.01 -1.03 12.79
C GLN A 94 -11.00 -0.34 13.73
N LEU A 95 -12.21 -0.10 13.22
CA LEU A 95 -13.41 0.25 13.99
C LEU A 95 -14.57 -0.56 13.43
N GLY A 96 -15.30 -1.24 14.29
CA GLY A 96 -16.45 -1.98 13.82
C GLY A 96 -17.51 -2.21 14.88
N PHE A 97 -18.72 -2.42 14.40
CA PHE A 97 -19.91 -2.65 15.22
C PHE A 97 -20.73 -3.77 14.63
N VAL A 98 -21.30 -4.59 15.49
CA VAL A 98 -22.33 -5.56 15.17
C VAL A 98 -23.55 -5.29 16.03
N PHE A 99 -24.68 -5.06 15.40
CA PHE A 99 -25.97 -4.89 16.06
C PHE A 99 -26.74 -6.20 15.93
N VAL A 100 -27.24 -6.70 17.06
CA VAL A 100 -28.04 -7.91 17.12
C VAL A 100 -29.45 -7.57 17.56
N PHE A 101 -30.40 -7.81 16.68
CA PHE A 101 -31.82 -7.64 16.94
C PHE A 101 -32.47 -9.01 17.10
N ARG A 102 -33.12 -9.24 18.20
CA ARG A 102 -33.82 -10.50 18.49
C ARG A 102 -35.32 -10.28 18.47
N ASN A 103 -36.03 -11.22 17.87
CA ASN A 103 -37.48 -11.23 17.95
C ASN A 103 -37.89 -11.86 19.29
N PRO A 104 -38.71 -11.18 20.11
CA PRO A 104 -39.23 -11.77 21.35
C PRO A 104 -40.23 -12.92 21.08
N ASN A 105 -40.86 -12.96 19.91
CA ASN A 105 -41.76 -14.03 19.53
C ASN A 105 -40.96 -15.24 18.99
N GLN A 106 -40.97 -16.35 19.74
CA GLN A 106 -40.23 -17.57 19.39
C GLN A 106 -40.86 -18.35 18.21
N ASP A 107 -42.13 -18.14 17.92
CA ASP A 107 -42.85 -18.79 16.82
C ASP A 107 -42.69 -18.05 15.50
N ALA A 108 -41.98 -16.93 15.48
CA ALA A 108 -41.73 -16.18 14.26
C ALA A 108 -40.72 -16.91 13.36
N SER A 109 -40.95 -16.87 12.06
CA SER A 109 -40.01 -17.42 11.06
C SER A 109 -38.62 -16.76 11.10
N PHE A 110 -38.51 -15.58 11.74
CA PHE A 110 -37.31 -14.78 11.88
C PHE A 110 -37.02 -14.53 13.36
N ASN A 111 -36.03 -15.24 13.94
CA ASN A 111 -35.69 -15.13 15.36
C ASN A 111 -34.59 -14.11 15.65
N LYS A 112 -33.73 -13.85 14.69
CA LYS A 112 -32.58 -12.96 14.87
C LYS A 112 -32.21 -12.27 13.55
N PHE A 113 -31.92 -10.97 13.62
CA PHE A 113 -31.33 -10.20 12.55
C PHE A 113 -30.03 -9.56 13.05
N THR A 114 -28.98 -9.58 12.25
CA THR A 114 -27.70 -8.95 12.58
C THR A 114 -27.30 -7.98 11.47
N MET A 115 -26.79 -6.82 11.87
CA MET A 115 -26.22 -5.83 10.98
C MET A 115 -24.81 -5.48 11.45
N GLY A 116 -23.83 -5.56 10.56
CA GLY A 116 -22.44 -5.24 10.85
C GLY A 116 -21.96 -4.03 10.05
N LEU A 117 -21.19 -3.18 10.70
CA LEU A 117 -20.41 -2.10 10.09
C LEU A 117 -18.96 -2.32 10.48
N ASN A 118 -18.06 -2.27 9.52
CA ASN A 118 -16.65 -2.45 9.79
C ASN A 118 -15.80 -1.56 8.88
N TYR A 119 -14.87 -0.85 9.50
CA TYR A 119 -13.81 -0.12 8.85
C TYR A 119 -12.48 -0.79 9.17
N ILE A 120 -11.70 -1.13 8.17
CA ILE A 120 -10.35 -1.69 8.31
C ILE A 120 -9.41 -0.87 7.45
N ALA A 121 -8.32 -0.39 8.05
CA ALA A 121 -7.22 0.21 7.32
C ALA A 121 -6.45 -0.89 6.58
N THR A 122 -6.48 -0.89 5.26
CA THR A 122 -5.89 -1.97 4.45
C THR A 122 -4.38 -1.81 4.29
N GLN A 123 -3.93 -0.68 3.79
CA GLN A 123 -2.51 -0.43 3.53
C GLN A 123 -2.11 1.01 3.83
N ASN A 124 -0.88 1.19 4.30
CA ASN A 124 -0.24 2.48 4.40
C ASN A 124 1.09 2.42 3.64
N PHE A 125 1.25 3.29 2.67
CA PHE A 125 2.43 3.39 1.81
C PHE A 125 3.49 4.34 2.37
N ASP A 126 3.31 4.89 3.58
CA ASP A 126 4.31 5.71 4.24
C ASP A 126 5.53 4.87 4.56
N ASP A 127 6.64 5.20 3.93
CA ASP A 127 7.93 4.58 4.19
C ASP A 127 9.04 5.64 4.14
N ASN A 128 9.76 5.76 5.25
CA ASN A 128 10.90 6.65 5.37
C ASN A 128 12.18 5.86 5.16
N LEU A 129 12.81 6.06 4.02
CA LEU A 129 14.09 5.47 3.69
C LEU A 129 15.13 6.58 3.53
N PHE A 130 16.15 6.58 4.38
CA PHE A 130 17.30 7.45 4.23
C PHE A 130 18.49 6.65 3.70
N VAL A 131 19.01 7.08 2.56
CA VAL A 131 20.16 6.44 1.92
C VAL A 131 21.25 7.47 1.71
N ARG A 132 22.43 7.20 2.21
CA ARG A 132 23.61 8.04 2.02
C ARG A 132 24.83 7.17 1.73
N GLY A 133 25.58 7.54 0.73
CA GLY A 133 26.87 6.94 0.42
C GLY A 133 27.71 7.88 -0.43
N THR A 134 29.02 7.69 -0.38
CA THR A 134 29.98 8.41 -1.21
C THR A 134 30.70 7.38 -2.06
N GLY A 135 30.63 7.52 -3.36
CA GLY A 135 31.31 6.68 -4.33
C GLY A 135 32.23 7.48 -5.23
N ASP A 136 33.08 6.79 -5.97
CA ASP A 136 34.02 7.38 -6.91
C ASP A 136 33.38 7.68 -8.27
N THR A 137 32.11 7.29 -8.45
CA THR A 137 31.34 7.52 -9.67
C THR A 137 30.49 8.76 -9.55
N SER A 138 30.64 9.68 -10.49
CA SER A 138 29.83 10.88 -10.63
C SER A 138 28.75 10.66 -11.69
N ILE A 139 27.65 11.40 -11.61
CA ILE A 139 26.62 11.41 -12.64
C ILE A 139 27.17 11.78 -14.03
N SER A 140 28.29 12.50 -14.07
CA SER A 140 28.99 12.80 -15.31
C SER A 140 29.45 11.53 -16.07
N GLN A 141 29.73 10.43 -15.39
CA GLN A 141 30.08 9.18 -16.02
C GLN A 141 28.91 8.53 -16.78
N PHE A 142 27.69 8.73 -16.29
CA PHE A 142 26.49 8.31 -17.03
C PHE A 142 26.43 9.03 -18.39
N PHE A 143 26.57 10.34 -18.41
CA PHE A 143 26.56 11.11 -19.63
C PHE A 143 27.76 10.81 -20.53
N LEU A 144 28.94 10.58 -19.97
CA LEU A 144 30.11 10.16 -20.74
C LEU A 144 29.92 8.81 -21.41
N ALA A 145 29.23 7.87 -20.73
CA ALA A 145 28.92 6.57 -21.31
C ALA A 145 27.92 6.69 -22.48
N GLN A 146 26.91 7.55 -22.36
CA GLN A 146 25.95 7.83 -23.44
C GLN A 146 26.59 8.62 -24.59
N ALA A 147 27.57 9.46 -24.32
CA ALA A 147 28.30 10.23 -25.33
C ALA A 147 29.30 9.38 -26.13
N GLN A 148 29.58 8.13 -25.73
CA GLN A 148 30.50 7.26 -26.48
C GLN A 148 29.96 6.94 -27.87
N GLY A 149 30.76 7.26 -28.89
CA GLY A 149 30.40 7.06 -30.29
C GLY A 149 29.61 8.22 -30.91
N VAL A 150 29.24 9.23 -30.13
CA VAL A 150 28.58 10.42 -30.64
C VAL A 150 29.65 11.43 -31.16
N PRO A 151 29.53 11.95 -32.39
CA PRO A 151 30.43 12.96 -32.91
C PRO A 151 30.48 14.21 -32.04
N LEU A 152 31.68 14.81 -31.87
CA LEU A 152 31.90 15.95 -30.98
C LEU A 152 31.04 17.16 -31.30
N ASN A 153 30.72 17.39 -32.57
CA ASN A 153 29.84 18.47 -33.01
C ASN A 153 28.40 18.34 -32.51
N LEU A 154 27.93 17.11 -32.22
CA LEU A 154 26.62 16.84 -31.66
C LEU A 154 26.61 16.93 -30.13
N LEU A 155 27.78 16.89 -29.49
CA LEU A 155 27.94 17.07 -28.05
C LEU A 155 28.13 18.54 -27.63
N GLN A 156 28.26 19.42 -28.62
CA GLN A 156 28.39 20.86 -28.38
C GLN A 156 27.04 21.56 -28.57
N LEU A 157 26.73 22.47 -27.64
CA LEU A 157 25.51 23.25 -27.69
C LEU A 157 25.45 24.05 -29.02
N GLN A 158 24.43 23.78 -29.80
CA GLN A 158 24.20 24.55 -31.04
C GLN A 158 23.45 25.87 -30.75
N SER A 159 23.53 26.80 -31.67
CA SER A 159 22.82 28.09 -31.53
C SER A 159 21.31 27.84 -31.44
N GLY A 160 20.69 28.20 -30.30
CA GLY A 160 19.26 28.02 -30.06
C GLY A 160 18.92 26.75 -29.25
N GLU A 161 19.89 25.91 -28.93
CA GLU A 161 19.70 24.75 -28.08
C GLU A 161 19.90 25.09 -26.59
N SER A 162 19.21 24.35 -25.72
CA SER A 162 19.40 24.42 -24.29
C SER A 162 20.24 23.20 -23.79
N ILE A 163 20.90 23.38 -22.66
CA ILE A 163 21.62 22.27 -21.99
C ILE A 163 20.66 21.09 -21.72
N SER A 164 19.42 21.39 -21.39
CA SER A 164 18.39 20.36 -21.13
C SER A 164 18.05 19.55 -22.36
N SER A 165 17.98 20.17 -23.56
CA SER A 165 17.71 19.45 -24.82
C SER A 165 18.88 18.54 -25.22
N LEU A 166 20.11 18.97 -24.99
CA LEU A 166 21.29 18.15 -25.24
C LEU A 166 21.34 16.93 -24.31
N TYR A 167 21.02 17.10 -23.04
CA TYR A 167 20.96 15.97 -22.09
C TYR A 167 19.81 14.98 -22.40
N SER A 168 18.67 15.49 -22.88
CA SER A 168 17.58 14.62 -23.34
C SER A 168 17.99 13.76 -24.52
N PHE A 169 18.69 14.32 -25.49
CA PHE A 169 19.24 13.58 -26.64
C PHE A 169 20.26 12.50 -26.23
N LEU A 170 21.10 12.77 -25.22
CA LEU A 170 22.08 11.81 -24.73
C LEU A 170 21.47 10.73 -23.84
N GLY A 171 20.23 10.89 -23.38
CA GLY A 171 19.53 9.96 -22.49
C GLY A 171 18.59 8.98 -23.20
N GLU A 172 18.37 9.13 -24.51
CA GLU A 172 17.63 8.22 -25.38
C GLU A 172 18.54 7.11 -25.96
#